data_9237894cd3437dfc9fbfd533c73414f9
#
_entry.id   9237894cd3437dfc9fbfd533c73414f9
#
_cell.length_a   1.000
_cell.length_b   1.000
_cell.length_c   1.000
_cell.angle_alpha   90.00
_cell.angle_beta   90.00
_cell.angle_gamma   90.00
#
_symmetry.space_group_name_H-M   'P 1'
#
loop_
_entity.id
_entity.type
_entity.pdbx_description
1 polymer ?
#
loop_
_entity_poly.entity_id
_entity_poly.type
_entity_poly.pdbx_seq_one_letter_code
_entity_poly.pdbx_strand_id
1 'polypeptide(L)'
;MNLTLKKFASKCDLDVSWINQVESGKIKDPSYLKMKKIFDMYEFEKYGRQKTAGDMCVDKMISFEIGDSLDKVNKIMREKGISQIPVFKKNVCLGMITDKVIMRLVGTNISGIPITSEMLEIPPPVVDVKMPIHALQSILEYFEYVLVEKNGKSHSILVRQDLNQLLDVS
;
A
#
# COMPACT_ATOMS: atom_id res chain seq x y z
N MET A 1 25.59 -12.71 2.83
CA MET A 1 25.73 -12.97 1.37
C MET A 1 27.03 -13.70 1.10
N ASN A 2 27.00 -14.95 0.66
CA ASN A 2 28.20 -15.69 0.24
C ASN A 2 28.26 -15.72 -1.30
N LEU A 3 28.25 -14.55 -1.95
CA LEU A 3 28.41 -14.43 -3.39
C LEU A 3 29.88 -14.13 -3.72
N THR A 4 30.46 -14.88 -4.68
CA THR A 4 31.75 -14.48 -5.24
C THR A 4 31.58 -13.19 -6.05
N LEU A 5 32.64 -12.35 -6.09
CA LEU A 5 32.60 -11.08 -6.82
C LEU A 5 32.20 -11.27 -8.31
N LYS A 6 32.58 -12.36 -8.93
CA LYS A 6 32.21 -12.70 -10.31
C LYS A 6 30.71 -12.94 -10.45
N LYS A 7 30.08 -13.68 -9.51
CA LYS A 7 28.64 -13.90 -9.50
C LYS A 7 27.86 -12.61 -9.20
N PHE A 8 28.40 -11.79 -8.29
CA PHE A 8 27.83 -10.49 -7.97
C PHE A 8 27.81 -9.55 -9.18
N ALA A 9 28.96 -9.40 -9.85
CA ALA A 9 29.08 -8.59 -11.05
C ALA A 9 28.11 -9.02 -12.16
N SER A 10 28.03 -10.35 -12.40
CA SER A 10 27.10 -10.92 -13.39
C SER A 10 25.64 -10.62 -13.07
N LYS A 11 25.22 -10.70 -11.79
CA LYS A 11 23.86 -10.36 -11.37
C LYS A 11 23.52 -8.89 -11.54
N CYS A 12 24.50 -8.00 -11.35
CA CYS A 12 24.32 -6.57 -11.55
C CYS A 12 24.45 -6.13 -13.03
N ASP A 13 24.77 -7.06 -13.94
CA ASP A 13 25.14 -6.72 -15.31
C ASP A 13 26.23 -5.63 -15.35
N LEU A 14 27.32 -5.89 -14.60
CA LEU A 14 28.48 -5.01 -14.45
C LEU A 14 29.79 -5.80 -14.66
N ASP A 15 30.82 -5.09 -15.06
CA ASP A 15 32.16 -5.66 -15.21
C ASP A 15 32.85 -5.81 -13.84
N VAL A 16 33.48 -6.96 -13.61
CA VAL A 16 34.24 -7.26 -12.37
C VAL A 16 35.35 -6.26 -12.14
N SER A 17 36.07 -5.84 -13.22
CA SER A 17 37.15 -4.88 -13.09
C SER A 17 36.67 -3.51 -12.67
N TRP A 18 35.47 -3.10 -13.15
CA TRP A 18 34.85 -1.85 -12.73
C TRP A 18 34.49 -1.86 -11.22
N ILE A 19 33.91 -2.96 -10.74
CA ILE A 19 33.59 -3.10 -9.31
C ILE A 19 34.88 -3.01 -8.46
N ASN A 20 35.90 -3.74 -8.83
CA ASN A 20 37.19 -3.67 -8.13
C ASN A 20 37.84 -2.26 -8.13
N GLN A 21 37.63 -1.50 -9.20
CA GLN A 21 38.12 -0.11 -9.26
C GLN A 21 37.34 0.83 -8.35
N VAL A 22 36.03 0.60 -8.20
CA VAL A 22 35.18 1.34 -7.24
C VAL A 22 35.57 0.98 -5.81
N GLU A 23 35.65 -0.31 -5.49
CA GLU A 23 36.00 -0.80 -4.14
C GLU A 23 37.39 -0.36 -3.70
N SER A 24 38.37 -0.34 -4.64
CA SER A 24 39.71 0.14 -4.37
C SER A 24 39.86 1.66 -4.34
N GLY A 25 38.77 2.41 -4.59
CA GLY A 25 38.78 3.87 -4.60
C GLY A 25 39.48 4.48 -5.83
N LYS A 26 39.85 3.68 -6.86
CA LYS A 26 40.39 4.19 -8.13
C LYS A 26 39.34 5.04 -8.86
N ILE A 27 38.08 4.62 -8.83
CA ILE A 27 36.94 5.41 -9.31
C ILE A 27 36.34 6.09 -8.12
N LYS A 28 36.56 7.42 -8.00
CA LYS A 28 36.07 8.23 -6.88
C LYS A 28 34.62 8.69 -7.07
N ASP A 29 34.17 8.79 -8.31
CA ASP A 29 32.83 9.22 -8.68
C ASP A 29 32.19 8.20 -9.64
N PRO A 30 31.66 7.10 -9.11
CA PRO A 30 31.05 6.06 -9.92
C PRO A 30 29.73 6.52 -10.51
N SER A 31 29.45 6.12 -11.74
CA SER A 31 28.20 6.41 -12.43
C SER A 31 26.98 6.01 -11.60
N TYR A 32 26.03 6.95 -11.41
CA TYR A 32 24.76 6.72 -10.71
C TYR A 32 24.02 5.49 -11.25
N LEU A 33 23.93 5.32 -12.57
CA LEU A 33 23.22 4.19 -13.18
C LEU A 33 23.85 2.84 -12.82
N LYS A 34 25.19 2.76 -12.74
CA LYS A 34 25.88 1.55 -12.32
C LYS A 34 25.72 1.28 -10.82
N MET A 35 25.81 2.33 -9.99
CA MET A 35 25.55 2.20 -8.55
C MET A 35 24.11 1.78 -8.29
N LYS A 36 23.16 2.33 -9.03
CA LYS A 36 21.74 1.94 -8.91
C LYS A 36 21.56 0.44 -9.14
N LYS A 37 22.19 -0.16 -10.16
CA LYS A 37 22.15 -1.61 -10.41
C LYS A 37 22.62 -2.42 -9.19
N ILE A 38 23.67 -1.95 -8.50
CA ILE A 38 24.17 -2.60 -7.28
C ILE A 38 23.14 -2.51 -6.16
N PHE A 39 22.54 -1.33 -5.93
CA PHE A 39 21.53 -1.15 -4.90
C PHE A 39 20.28 -1.97 -5.19
N ASP A 40 19.77 -1.93 -6.42
CA ASP A 40 18.59 -2.70 -6.83
C ASP A 40 18.84 -4.22 -6.62
N MET A 41 20.04 -4.71 -6.93
CA MET A 41 20.40 -6.10 -6.70
C MET A 41 20.55 -6.44 -5.22
N TYR A 42 21.14 -5.56 -4.41
CA TYR A 42 21.25 -5.73 -2.96
C TYR A 42 19.87 -5.81 -2.29
N GLU A 43 18.98 -4.92 -2.68
CA GLU A 43 17.60 -4.94 -2.19
C GLU A 43 16.89 -6.23 -2.61
N PHE A 44 17.05 -6.65 -3.86
CA PHE A 44 16.48 -7.92 -4.35
C PHE A 44 17.00 -9.15 -3.58
N GLU A 45 18.30 -9.22 -3.28
CA GLU A 45 18.89 -10.33 -2.51
C GLU A 45 18.49 -10.30 -1.03
N LYS A 46 18.31 -9.10 -0.48
CA LYS A 46 17.92 -8.92 0.93
C LYS A 46 16.45 -9.18 1.20
N TYR A 47 15.60 -8.77 0.28
CA TYR A 47 14.15 -8.77 0.48
C TYR A 47 13.40 -9.70 -0.50
N GLY A 48 14.11 -10.35 -1.43
CA GLY A 48 13.51 -11.14 -2.50
C GLY A 48 12.84 -10.27 -3.55
N ARG A 49 11.94 -10.87 -4.33
CA ARG A 49 11.06 -10.11 -5.22
C ARG A 49 10.15 -9.27 -4.34
N GLN A 50 10.44 -7.98 -4.24
CA GLN A 50 9.66 -7.10 -3.39
C GLN A 50 8.20 -7.14 -3.83
N LYS A 51 7.35 -7.67 -2.97
CA LYS A 51 5.91 -7.50 -3.13
C LYS A 51 5.58 -6.02 -3.04
N THR A 52 4.62 -5.61 -3.81
CA THR A 52 4.10 -4.24 -3.86
C THR A 52 2.71 -4.17 -3.24
N ALA A 53 2.22 -2.96 -2.99
CA ALA A 53 0.84 -2.76 -2.57
C ALA A 53 -0.16 -3.44 -3.52
N GLY A 54 0.11 -3.41 -4.84
CA GLY A 54 -0.72 -4.08 -5.84
C GLY A 54 -0.76 -5.59 -5.71
N ASP A 55 0.32 -6.24 -5.27
CA ASP A 55 0.35 -7.69 -5.06
C ASP A 55 -0.49 -8.13 -3.84
N MET A 56 -0.83 -7.18 -2.95
CA MET A 56 -1.68 -7.40 -1.78
C MET A 56 -3.15 -7.08 -2.02
N CYS A 57 -3.49 -6.43 -3.14
CA CYS A 57 -4.86 -6.12 -3.49
C CYS A 57 -5.58 -7.39 -3.97
N VAL A 58 -6.53 -7.90 -3.19
CA VAL A 58 -7.21 -9.16 -3.48
C VAL A 58 -8.55 -9.00 -4.20
N ASP A 59 -9.30 -7.93 -3.92
CA ASP A 59 -10.68 -7.79 -4.41
C ASP A 59 -11.01 -6.38 -4.91
N LYS A 60 -12.14 -6.28 -5.63
CA LYS A 60 -12.71 -4.99 -6.02
C LYS A 60 -13.13 -4.25 -4.76
N MET A 61 -12.61 -3.04 -4.59
CA MET A 61 -12.95 -2.16 -3.49
C MET A 61 -14.45 -1.90 -3.40
N ILE A 62 -15.01 -2.08 -2.21
CA ILE A 62 -16.37 -1.65 -1.89
C ILE A 62 -16.31 -0.19 -1.45
N SER A 63 -17.09 0.65 -2.09
CA SER A 63 -17.15 2.09 -1.83
C SER A 63 -18.58 2.62 -1.99
N PHE A 64 -18.86 3.78 -1.43
CA PHE A 64 -20.10 4.51 -1.60
C PHE A 64 -19.84 5.93 -2.09
N GLU A 65 -20.88 6.57 -2.63
CA GLU A 65 -20.86 7.98 -3.00
C GLU A 65 -21.52 8.83 -1.89
N ILE A 66 -21.09 10.08 -1.80
CA ILE A 66 -21.78 11.05 -0.93
C ILE A 66 -23.25 11.14 -1.35
N GLY A 67 -24.18 11.12 -0.36
CA GLY A 67 -25.61 11.07 -0.60
C GLY A 67 -26.21 9.66 -0.69
N ASP A 68 -25.41 8.61 -0.77
CA ASP A 68 -25.90 7.24 -0.62
C ASP A 68 -26.48 7.02 0.77
N SER A 69 -27.34 6.02 0.91
CA SER A 69 -28.05 5.76 2.16
C SER A 69 -27.16 5.04 3.18
N LEU A 70 -27.11 5.55 4.41
CA LEU A 70 -26.28 5.03 5.51
C LEU A 70 -26.67 3.61 5.95
N ASP A 71 -27.98 3.26 5.85
CA ASP A 71 -28.44 1.90 6.16
C ASP A 71 -27.86 0.86 5.19
N LYS A 72 -27.65 1.23 3.90
CA LYS A 72 -26.98 0.36 2.92
C LYS A 72 -25.52 0.13 3.31
N VAL A 73 -24.82 1.19 3.75
CA VAL A 73 -23.43 1.06 4.24
C VAL A 73 -23.37 0.09 5.42
N ASN A 74 -24.20 0.32 6.44
CA ASN A 74 -24.26 -0.53 7.63
C ASN A 74 -24.58 -2.00 7.28
N LYS A 75 -25.51 -2.22 6.34
CA LYS A 75 -25.85 -3.55 5.86
C LYS A 75 -24.64 -4.24 5.23
N ILE A 76 -23.94 -3.56 4.31
CA ILE A 76 -22.76 -4.11 3.64
C ILE A 76 -21.60 -4.37 4.62
N MET A 77 -21.35 -3.46 5.57
CA MET A 77 -20.35 -3.66 6.61
C MET A 77 -20.60 -4.95 7.39
N ARG A 78 -21.85 -5.19 7.79
CA ARG A 78 -22.22 -6.42 8.52
C ARG A 78 -22.14 -7.67 7.66
N GLU A 79 -22.68 -7.64 6.44
CA GLU A 79 -22.72 -8.80 5.53
C GLU A 79 -21.32 -9.23 5.08
N LYS A 80 -20.39 -8.29 4.92
CA LYS A 80 -19.02 -8.54 4.44
C LYS A 80 -17.99 -8.63 5.56
N GLY A 81 -18.37 -8.32 6.81
CA GLY A 81 -17.45 -8.32 7.95
C GLY A 81 -16.34 -7.26 7.82
N ILE A 82 -16.65 -6.12 7.19
CA ILE A 82 -15.70 -5.01 7.01
C ILE A 82 -16.05 -3.86 7.94
N SER A 83 -15.05 -3.23 8.51
CA SER A 83 -15.18 -2.18 9.54
C SER A 83 -14.97 -0.76 9.00
N GLN A 84 -14.59 -0.61 7.73
CA GLN A 84 -14.36 0.69 7.11
C GLN A 84 -14.70 0.66 5.61
N ILE A 85 -15.33 1.73 5.13
CA ILE A 85 -15.71 1.88 3.72
C ILE A 85 -15.39 3.31 3.27
N PRO A 86 -14.64 3.50 2.17
CA PRO A 86 -14.37 4.81 1.61
C PRO A 86 -15.60 5.39 0.93
N VAL A 87 -15.77 6.69 1.09
CA VAL A 87 -16.85 7.47 0.48
C VAL A 87 -16.26 8.46 -0.51
N PHE A 88 -16.81 8.47 -1.70
CA PHE A 88 -16.32 9.28 -2.81
C PHE A 88 -17.29 10.39 -3.21
N LYS A 89 -16.76 11.36 -3.93
CA LYS A 89 -17.49 12.31 -4.76
C LYS A 89 -16.71 12.48 -6.05
N LYS A 90 -17.29 12.05 -7.18
CA LYS A 90 -16.62 12.15 -8.50
C LYS A 90 -15.18 11.61 -8.50
N ASN A 91 -14.96 10.41 -8.05
CA ASN A 91 -13.64 9.75 -7.95
C ASN A 91 -12.65 10.34 -6.92
N VAL A 92 -13.04 11.33 -6.12
CA VAL A 92 -12.23 11.85 -5.03
C VAL A 92 -12.71 11.23 -3.72
N CYS A 93 -11.83 10.56 -2.98
CA CYS A 93 -12.16 10.05 -1.66
C CYS A 93 -12.33 11.24 -0.69
N LEU A 94 -13.53 11.42 -0.16
CA LEU A 94 -13.83 12.47 0.80
C LEU A 94 -13.51 12.08 2.24
N GLY A 95 -13.51 10.77 2.52
CA GLY A 95 -13.28 10.23 3.85
C GLY A 95 -13.80 8.81 3.97
N MET A 96 -13.89 8.35 5.20
CA MET A 96 -14.27 6.98 5.54
C MET A 96 -15.50 6.95 6.43
N ILE A 97 -16.38 5.98 6.20
CA ILE A 97 -17.33 5.52 7.23
C ILE A 97 -16.71 4.30 7.90
N THR A 98 -16.57 4.38 9.21
CA THR A 98 -16.01 3.32 10.04
C THR A 98 -17.07 2.75 10.98
N ASP A 99 -16.80 1.63 11.61
CA ASP A 99 -17.60 1.08 12.68
C ASP A 99 -17.79 2.09 13.83
N LYS A 100 -16.79 2.93 14.11
CA LYS A 100 -16.91 4.02 15.09
C LYS A 100 -18.00 5.04 14.72
N VAL A 101 -18.10 5.39 13.44
CA VAL A 101 -19.18 6.28 12.93
C VAL A 101 -20.54 5.63 13.13
N ILE A 102 -20.66 4.35 12.76
CA ILE A 102 -21.91 3.59 12.93
C ILE A 102 -22.28 3.46 14.42
N MET A 103 -21.29 3.19 15.28
CA MET A 103 -21.52 3.07 16.73
C MET A 103 -22.10 4.35 17.38
N ARG A 104 -21.70 5.53 16.90
CA ARG A 104 -22.27 6.81 17.39
C ARG A 104 -23.74 6.97 17.06
N LEU A 105 -24.25 6.22 16.10
CA LEU A 105 -25.63 6.27 15.63
C LEU A 105 -26.49 5.13 16.21
N VAL A 106 -25.94 4.29 17.09
CA VAL A 106 -26.69 3.22 17.76
C VAL A 106 -27.85 3.82 18.55
N GLY A 107 -29.06 3.26 18.38
CA GLY A 107 -30.29 3.77 18.98
C GLY A 107 -31.01 4.82 18.13
N THR A 108 -30.45 5.27 17.01
CA THR A 108 -31.12 6.15 16.06
C THR A 108 -31.64 5.36 14.84
N ASN A 109 -32.73 5.84 14.24
CA ASN A 109 -33.18 5.27 12.97
C ASN A 109 -32.34 5.85 11.83
N ILE A 110 -31.49 5.02 11.22
CA ILE A 110 -30.61 5.41 10.12
C ILE A 110 -31.20 5.14 8.73
N SER A 111 -32.43 4.65 8.65
CA SER A 111 -33.09 4.32 7.39
C SER A 111 -33.29 5.57 6.54
N GLY A 112 -32.78 5.53 5.32
CA GLY A 112 -32.92 6.63 4.37
C GLY A 112 -32.04 7.86 4.68
N ILE A 113 -31.24 7.86 5.74
CA ILE A 113 -30.32 8.98 6.04
C ILE A 113 -29.21 8.99 4.98
N PRO A 114 -29.01 10.10 4.25
CA PRO A 114 -27.94 10.22 3.30
C PRO A 114 -26.59 10.39 4.00
N ILE A 115 -25.53 9.85 3.42
CA ILE A 115 -24.15 10.11 3.86
C ILE A 115 -23.83 11.57 3.59
N THR A 116 -23.38 12.28 4.64
CA THR A 116 -22.90 13.66 4.54
C THR A 116 -21.42 13.74 4.91
N SER A 117 -20.76 14.82 4.51
CA SER A 117 -19.32 15.01 4.79
C SER A 117 -18.98 15.09 6.27
N GLU A 118 -19.91 15.58 7.09
CA GLU A 118 -19.75 15.70 8.54
C GLU A 118 -19.71 14.34 9.27
N MET A 119 -20.21 13.29 8.61
CA MET A 119 -20.20 11.92 9.15
C MET A 119 -18.87 11.22 8.90
N LEU A 120 -18.07 11.72 7.95
CA LEU A 120 -16.86 11.03 7.50
C LEU A 120 -15.69 11.27 8.45
N GLU A 121 -14.91 10.22 8.69
CA GLU A 121 -13.57 10.36 9.20
C GLU A 121 -12.63 10.82 8.06
N ILE A 122 -11.46 11.34 8.42
CA ILE A 122 -10.49 11.86 7.45
C ILE A 122 -10.16 10.81 6.38
N PRO A 123 -9.91 11.23 5.12
CA PRO A 123 -9.52 10.30 4.07
C PRO A 123 -8.16 9.64 4.41
N PRO A 124 -7.99 8.36 4.04
CA PRO A 124 -6.74 7.66 4.27
C PRO A 124 -5.62 8.20 3.38
N PRO A 125 -4.35 7.96 3.73
CA PRO A 125 -3.24 8.15 2.81
C PRO A 125 -3.47 7.36 1.53
N VAL A 126 -3.06 7.94 0.40
CA VAL A 126 -3.14 7.31 -0.91
C VAL A 126 -1.76 6.83 -1.30
N VAL A 127 -1.65 5.60 -1.77
CA VAL A 127 -0.40 4.98 -2.22
C VAL A 127 -0.56 4.38 -3.62
N ASP A 128 0.51 4.40 -4.42
CA ASP A 128 0.49 3.76 -5.73
C ASP A 128 0.61 2.24 -5.62
N VAL A 129 -0.03 1.49 -6.53
CA VAL A 129 0.05 0.01 -6.61
C VAL A 129 1.49 -0.52 -6.66
N LYS A 130 2.45 0.29 -7.12
CA LYS A 130 3.86 -0.09 -7.21
C LYS A 130 4.64 0.17 -5.91
N MET A 131 4.00 0.75 -4.89
CA MET A 131 4.67 1.01 -3.61
C MET A 131 5.19 -0.28 -3.01
N PRO A 132 6.49 -0.37 -2.66
CA PRO A 132 7.06 -1.55 -2.02
C PRO A 132 6.45 -1.78 -0.63
N ILE A 133 6.28 -3.05 -0.25
CA ILE A 133 5.66 -3.41 1.04
C ILE A 133 6.38 -2.81 2.24
N HIS A 134 7.70 -2.74 2.24
CA HIS A 134 8.44 -2.16 3.38
C HIS A 134 8.14 -0.67 3.59
N ALA A 135 7.90 0.10 2.49
CA ALA A 135 7.46 1.49 2.60
C ALA A 135 6.00 1.58 3.07
N LEU A 136 5.15 0.66 2.60
CA LEU A 136 3.77 0.55 3.06
C LEU A 136 3.68 0.22 4.56
N GLN A 137 4.55 -0.65 5.09
CA GLN A 137 4.63 -0.96 6.52
C GLN A 137 4.82 0.30 7.36
N SER A 138 5.77 1.16 6.97
CA SER A 138 6.03 2.40 7.70
C SER A 138 4.82 3.35 7.73
N ILE A 139 4.01 3.37 6.67
CA ILE A 139 2.78 4.16 6.64
C ILE A 139 1.73 3.52 7.57
N LEU A 140 1.55 2.20 7.51
CA LEU A 140 0.56 1.47 8.30
C LEU A 140 0.93 1.36 9.79
N GLU A 141 2.14 1.74 10.22
CA GLU A 141 2.45 1.96 11.64
C GLU A 141 1.64 3.13 12.22
N TYR A 142 1.39 4.17 11.43
CA TYR A 142 0.68 5.38 11.86
C TYR A 142 -0.79 5.40 11.43
N PHE A 143 -1.15 4.71 10.36
CA PHE A 143 -2.50 4.66 9.81
C PHE A 143 -3.06 3.24 9.89
N GLU A 144 -4.36 3.11 10.16
CA GLU A 144 -5.01 1.79 10.22
C GLU A 144 -5.19 1.17 8.83
N TYR A 145 -5.29 2.01 7.79
CA TYR A 145 -5.54 1.65 6.40
C TYR A 145 -4.98 2.68 5.43
N VAL A 146 -4.77 2.26 4.19
CA VAL A 146 -4.38 3.11 3.06
C VAL A 146 -5.28 2.83 1.86
N LEU A 147 -5.47 3.83 1.02
CA LEU A 147 -6.13 3.68 -0.28
C LEU A 147 -5.06 3.41 -1.34
N VAL A 148 -5.23 2.35 -2.11
CA VAL A 148 -4.30 2.00 -3.20
C VAL A 148 -4.84 2.52 -4.51
N GLU A 149 -4.03 3.27 -5.23
CA GLU A 149 -4.36 3.79 -6.55
C GLU A 149 -3.59 3.10 -7.67
N LYS A 150 -4.27 2.95 -8.80
CA LYS A 150 -3.68 2.50 -10.06
C LYS A 150 -4.09 3.47 -11.16
N ASN A 151 -3.10 4.09 -11.81
CA ASN A 151 -3.32 5.07 -12.87
C ASN A 151 -4.29 6.21 -12.47
N GLY A 152 -4.13 6.75 -11.26
CA GLY A 152 -4.97 7.85 -10.75
C GLY A 152 -6.41 7.46 -10.40
N LYS A 153 -6.70 6.16 -10.28
CA LYS A 153 -8.01 5.66 -9.84
C LYS A 153 -7.85 4.78 -8.61
N SER A 154 -8.70 4.99 -7.63
CA SER A 154 -8.75 4.14 -6.45
C SER A 154 -9.08 2.70 -6.85
N HIS A 155 -8.22 1.77 -6.43
CA HIS A 155 -8.25 0.37 -6.85
C HIS A 155 -8.63 -0.56 -5.70
N SER A 156 -8.02 -0.34 -4.52
CA SER A 156 -8.23 -1.17 -3.34
C SER A 156 -7.98 -0.37 -2.07
N ILE A 157 -8.37 -0.94 -0.96
CA ILE A 157 -7.98 -0.51 0.38
C ILE A 157 -7.14 -1.63 1.00
N LEU A 158 -6.05 -1.27 1.65
CA LEU A 158 -5.23 -2.20 2.42
C LEU A 158 -5.26 -1.79 3.88
N VAL A 159 -5.45 -2.76 4.74
CA VAL A 159 -5.41 -2.60 6.18
C VAL A 159 -4.15 -3.25 6.75
N ARG A 160 -3.80 -2.86 7.98
CA ARG A 160 -2.62 -3.42 8.67
C ARG A 160 -2.63 -4.95 8.74
N GLN A 161 -3.81 -5.55 8.89
CA GLN A 161 -3.96 -7.01 8.96
C GLN A 161 -3.60 -7.73 7.66
N ASP A 162 -3.74 -7.08 6.50
CA ASP A 162 -3.38 -7.68 5.20
C ASP A 162 -1.88 -8.00 5.13
N LEU A 163 -1.04 -7.20 5.82
CA LEU A 163 0.39 -7.44 5.88
C LEU A 163 0.76 -8.68 6.71
N ASN A 164 -0.11 -9.12 7.62
CA ASN A 164 0.15 -10.33 8.41
C ASN A 164 0.25 -11.58 7.54
N GLN A 165 -0.41 -11.60 6.37
CA GLN A 165 -0.31 -12.68 5.39
C GLN A 165 1.12 -12.86 4.83
N LEU A 166 2.00 -11.88 5.05
CA LEU A 166 3.41 -11.95 4.65
C LEU A 166 4.28 -12.67 5.68
N LEU A 167 3.79 -12.83 6.92
CA LEU A 167 4.50 -13.48 8.00
C LEU A 167 4.36 -15.01 7.97
N ASP A 168 3.35 -15.53 7.25
CA ASP A 168 3.03 -16.95 7.20
C ASP A 168 3.78 -17.72 6.10
N VAL A 169 4.74 -17.08 5.40
CA VAL A 169 5.57 -17.69 4.35
C VAL A 169 6.98 -17.95 4.90
N SER A 170 7.07 -18.94 5.77
CA SER A 170 8.36 -19.51 6.22
C SER A 170 8.46 -20.97 5.81
#